data_e3f06c1e0936f5c2359cf2fdedd44f53
#
_entry.id   e3f06c1e0936f5c2359cf2fdedd44f53
#
_cell.length_a   1.000
_cell.length_b   1.000
_cell.length_c   1.000
_cell.angle_alpha   90.00
_cell.angle_beta   90.00
_cell.angle_gamma   90.00
#
_symmetry.space_group_name_H-M   'P 1'
#
loop_
_entity.id
_entity.type
_entity.pdbx_description
1 polymer ?
#
loop_
_entity_poly.entity_id
_entity_poly.type
_entity_poly.pdbx_seq_one_letter_code
_entity_poly.pdbx_strand_id
1 'polypeptide(L)'
;MKDQTEIIICIYAGDIISSKTRQDFGITYDLEVMRLIDAFRSYDLEINSVVVTRYENNPAVNMFINKLERRGIRTYKHNYTKGYPTDVDTIVSDEGYGANPYIEVTKPLIVVTGPGGGSGKLATALSQVYHEYRRGTKARYAKFETFPIWSIPLKHPVNIAYEAATADLKDVNMIDPFHLEAYGVTAVNYNRDIEAFPVLKRILDKITGDASVYQSPTDMGVNRAGFGIIDDDICREAAKQEIIRRYLLAEVSYKKGKIDESVLERTKLLMEEVGATRYDRKVVAPAEEYAEMKRAENERYENVIVAAIELP
;
A
#
# COMPACT_ATOMS: atom_id res chain seq x y z
N MET A 1 -10.25 3.03 -19.10
CA MET A 1 -10.21 2.81 -17.63
C MET A 1 -10.28 4.10 -16.84
N LYS A 2 -9.60 5.21 -17.21
CA LYS A 2 -9.68 6.50 -16.47
C LYS A 2 -11.14 6.95 -16.25
N ASP A 3 -11.97 6.91 -17.30
CA ASP A 3 -13.37 7.32 -17.23
C ASP A 3 -14.26 6.42 -16.35
N GLN A 4 -13.75 5.23 -15.99
CA GLN A 4 -14.42 4.25 -15.12
C GLN A 4 -13.87 4.24 -13.69
N THR A 5 -12.90 5.11 -13.39
CA THR A 5 -12.17 5.11 -12.13
C THR A 5 -12.38 6.43 -11.39
N GLU A 6 -12.63 6.33 -10.10
CA GLU A 6 -12.56 7.46 -9.17
C GLU A 6 -11.73 7.10 -7.94
N ILE A 7 -11.13 8.11 -7.32
CA ILE A 7 -10.14 7.95 -6.27
C ILE A 7 -10.68 8.49 -4.95
N ILE A 8 -10.55 7.69 -3.90
CA ILE A 8 -10.77 8.08 -2.51
C ILE A 8 -9.41 8.12 -1.81
N ILE A 9 -9.08 9.25 -1.18
CA ILE A 9 -7.82 9.39 -0.45
C ILE A 9 -8.12 9.34 1.05
N CYS A 10 -7.51 8.39 1.76
CA CYS A 10 -7.64 8.24 3.21
C CYS A 10 -6.48 8.91 3.94
N ILE A 11 -6.77 9.62 5.02
CA ILE A 11 -5.77 10.13 5.95
C ILE A 11 -6.22 9.92 7.40
N TYR A 12 -5.31 9.49 8.27
CA TYR A 12 -5.59 9.33 9.69
C TYR A 12 -5.57 10.68 10.42
N ALA A 13 -6.59 10.95 11.23
CA ALA A 13 -6.68 12.20 12.01
C ALA A 13 -5.45 12.42 12.92
N GLY A 14 -4.95 11.37 13.57
CA GLY A 14 -3.76 11.42 14.40
C GLY A 14 -2.48 11.78 13.63
N ASP A 15 -2.37 11.42 12.37
CA ASP A 15 -1.23 11.80 11.52
C ASP A 15 -1.26 13.31 11.20
N ILE A 16 -2.46 13.91 11.08
CA ILE A 16 -2.64 15.37 10.93
C ILE A 16 -2.26 16.08 12.25
N ILE A 17 -2.79 15.60 13.38
CA ILE A 17 -2.56 16.19 14.70
C ILE A 17 -1.07 16.19 15.05
N SER A 18 -0.38 15.09 14.77
CA SER A 18 1.06 14.93 15.06
C SER A 18 1.98 15.55 14.01
N SER A 19 1.42 16.13 12.93
CA SER A 19 2.20 16.63 11.79
C SER A 19 3.17 15.59 11.25
N LYS A 20 2.72 14.33 11.16
CA LYS A 20 3.55 13.20 10.70
C LYS A 20 4.10 13.47 9.31
N THR A 21 5.41 13.28 9.17
CA THR A 21 6.15 13.61 7.95
C THR A 21 6.54 12.36 7.16
N ARG A 22 6.41 12.41 5.85
CA ARG A 22 7.00 11.41 4.94
C ARG A 22 8.51 11.62 4.87
N GLN A 23 9.27 10.56 5.14
CA GLN A 23 10.73 10.62 5.17
C GLN A 23 11.35 10.85 3.79
N ASP A 24 10.71 10.36 2.73
CA ASP A 24 11.19 10.44 1.34
C ASP A 24 11.06 11.85 0.74
N PHE A 25 9.98 12.57 1.07
CA PHE A 25 9.73 13.92 0.55
C PHE A 25 9.91 15.04 1.58
N GLY A 26 10.02 14.69 2.85
CA GLY A 26 10.14 15.68 3.94
C GLY A 26 8.91 16.56 4.15
N ILE A 27 7.74 16.16 3.63
CA ILE A 27 6.47 16.87 3.77
C ILE A 27 5.52 16.16 4.72
N THR A 28 4.61 16.89 5.36
CA THR A 28 3.61 16.32 6.25
C THR A 28 2.55 15.54 5.47
N TYR A 29 1.87 14.58 6.13
CA TYR A 29 0.88 13.74 5.47
C TYR A 29 -0.33 14.51 4.93
N ASP A 30 -0.74 15.60 5.56
CA ASP A 30 -1.77 16.49 5.05
C ASP A 30 -1.33 17.23 3.77
N LEU A 31 -0.07 17.66 3.68
CA LEU A 31 0.51 18.22 2.46
C LEU A 31 0.67 17.14 1.38
N GLU A 32 1.02 15.91 1.76
CA GLU A 32 1.08 14.79 0.82
C GLU A 32 -0.28 14.48 0.21
N VAL A 33 -1.37 14.53 0.98
CA VAL A 33 -2.73 14.42 0.42
C VAL A 33 -2.98 15.49 -0.64
N MET A 34 -2.58 16.74 -0.38
CA MET A 34 -2.73 17.81 -1.36
C MET A 34 -1.93 17.54 -2.64
N ARG A 35 -0.67 17.07 -2.48
CA ARG A 35 0.19 16.68 -3.60
C ARG A 35 -0.40 15.51 -4.41
N LEU A 36 -0.94 14.49 -3.74
CA LEU A 36 -1.62 13.36 -4.40
C LEU A 36 -2.83 13.83 -5.22
N ILE A 37 -3.64 14.73 -4.68
CA ILE A 37 -4.79 15.30 -5.41
C ILE A 37 -4.31 15.98 -6.70
N ASP A 38 -3.29 16.82 -6.61
CA ASP A 38 -2.75 17.54 -7.76
C ASP A 38 -2.11 16.57 -8.77
N ALA A 39 -1.37 15.55 -8.28
CA ALA A 39 -0.77 14.53 -9.12
C ALA A 39 -1.81 13.69 -9.87
N PHE A 40 -2.84 13.18 -9.20
CA PHE A 40 -3.89 12.40 -9.87
C PHE A 40 -4.68 13.22 -10.88
N ARG A 41 -4.96 14.49 -10.57
CA ARG A 41 -5.62 15.40 -11.51
C ARG A 41 -4.76 15.67 -12.75
N SER A 42 -3.43 15.70 -12.63
CA SER A 42 -2.53 15.86 -13.79
C SER A 42 -2.55 14.64 -14.72
N TYR A 43 -3.00 13.47 -14.23
CA TYR A 43 -3.26 12.28 -15.03
C TYR A 43 -4.72 12.14 -15.48
N ASP A 44 -5.54 13.17 -15.36
CA ASP A 44 -6.97 13.16 -15.68
C ASP A 44 -7.79 12.14 -14.87
N LEU A 45 -7.35 11.84 -13.64
CA LEU A 45 -8.06 10.95 -12.73
C LEU A 45 -8.98 11.75 -11.82
N GLU A 46 -10.20 11.27 -11.66
CA GLU A 46 -11.21 11.91 -10.82
C GLU A 46 -10.97 11.63 -9.34
N ILE A 47 -10.85 12.70 -8.54
CA ILE A 47 -10.81 12.60 -7.08
C ILE A 47 -12.24 12.70 -6.58
N ASN A 48 -12.77 11.58 -6.08
CA ASN A 48 -14.10 11.54 -5.49
C ASN A 48 -14.15 12.32 -4.17
N SER A 49 -13.28 11.94 -3.23
CA SER A 49 -13.33 12.48 -1.87
C SER A 49 -12.04 12.22 -1.09
N VAL A 50 -11.93 12.89 0.06
CA VAL A 50 -10.95 12.58 1.10
C VAL A 50 -11.69 12.07 2.33
N VAL A 51 -11.24 10.93 2.87
CA VAL A 51 -11.77 10.32 4.09
C VAL A 51 -10.80 10.55 5.24
N VAL A 52 -11.23 11.30 6.24
CA VAL A 52 -10.48 11.44 7.50
C VAL A 52 -10.88 10.28 8.39
N THR A 53 -9.97 9.33 8.55
CA THR A 53 -10.21 8.09 9.29
C THR A 53 -9.89 8.26 10.78
N ARG A 54 -10.57 7.48 11.63
CA ARG A 54 -10.48 7.60 13.08
C ARG A 54 -10.59 9.05 13.50
N TYR A 55 -11.66 9.69 13.00
CA TYR A 55 -11.87 11.13 13.16
C TYR A 55 -11.92 11.53 14.62
N GLU A 56 -11.24 12.59 14.93
CA GLU A 56 -11.26 13.30 16.21
C GLU A 56 -11.62 14.75 15.96
N ASN A 57 -12.49 15.31 16.80
CA ASN A 57 -12.86 16.73 16.74
C ASN A 57 -11.72 17.61 17.24
N ASN A 58 -10.72 17.81 16.40
CA ASN A 58 -9.51 18.58 16.69
C ASN A 58 -9.40 19.78 15.75
N PRO A 59 -8.96 20.96 16.22
CA PRO A 59 -8.83 22.17 15.40
C PRO A 59 -7.98 21.98 14.15
N ALA A 60 -6.84 21.26 14.24
CA ALA A 60 -5.97 20.99 13.09
C ALA A 60 -6.68 20.13 12.03
N VAL A 61 -7.41 19.10 12.46
CA VAL A 61 -8.20 18.23 11.58
C VAL A 61 -9.31 19.01 10.89
N ASN A 62 -10.05 19.82 11.66
CA ASN A 62 -11.13 20.64 11.10
C ASN A 62 -10.59 21.69 10.13
N MET A 63 -9.44 22.29 10.41
CA MET A 63 -8.78 23.24 9.51
C MET A 63 -8.36 22.56 8.20
N PHE A 64 -7.87 21.34 8.25
CA PHE A 64 -7.55 20.55 7.06
C PHE A 64 -8.81 20.22 6.23
N ILE A 65 -9.89 19.76 6.89
CA ILE A 65 -11.18 19.52 6.24
C ILE A 65 -11.68 20.80 5.52
N ASN A 66 -11.71 21.92 6.22
CA ASN A 66 -12.13 23.21 5.63
C ASN A 66 -11.26 23.61 4.43
N LYS A 67 -9.95 23.31 4.46
CA LYS A 67 -9.06 23.56 3.33
C LYS A 67 -9.40 22.71 2.11
N LEU A 68 -9.77 21.44 2.29
CA LEU A 68 -10.24 20.56 1.22
C LEU A 68 -11.58 21.02 0.64
N GLU A 69 -12.54 21.34 1.49
CA GLU A 69 -13.88 21.78 1.07
C GLU A 69 -13.84 23.09 0.28
N ARG A 70 -12.99 24.04 0.67
CA ARG A 70 -12.73 25.27 -0.10
C ARG A 70 -12.14 25.02 -1.48
N ARG A 71 -11.49 23.86 -1.69
CA ARG A 71 -11.00 23.41 -3.00
C ARG A 71 -12.01 22.56 -3.77
N GLY A 72 -13.24 22.46 -3.29
CA GLY A 72 -14.29 21.65 -3.88
C GLY A 72 -14.11 20.14 -3.71
N ILE A 73 -13.29 19.71 -2.75
CA ILE A 73 -13.09 18.29 -2.45
C ILE A 73 -14.09 17.88 -1.37
N ARG A 74 -14.93 16.88 -1.68
CA ARG A 74 -15.82 16.27 -0.67
C ARG A 74 -15.01 15.60 0.42
N THR A 75 -15.46 15.70 1.67
CA THR A 75 -14.82 15.06 2.81
C THR A 75 -15.81 14.16 3.54
N TYR A 76 -15.29 13.03 4.03
CA TYR A 76 -16.03 12.10 4.90
C TYR A 76 -15.25 11.86 6.19
N LYS A 77 -15.98 11.64 7.27
CA LYS A 77 -15.41 11.37 8.60
C LYS A 77 -15.74 9.93 8.98
N HIS A 78 -14.75 9.07 9.03
CA HIS A 78 -14.89 7.71 9.51
C HIS A 78 -14.43 7.61 10.96
N ASN A 79 -15.24 7.01 11.79
CA ASN A 79 -14.92 6.77 13.21
C ASN A 79 -14.03 5.54 13.39
N TYR A 80 -13.59 5.27 14.61
CA TYR A 80 -13.05 3.97 14.97
C TYR A 80 -14.09 2.90 14.73
N THR A 81 -13.71 1.85 14.00
CA THR A 81 -14.61 0.71 13.77
C THR A 81 -14.75 -0.09 15.06
N LYS A 82 -15.95 -0.14 15.61
CA LYS A 82 -16.25 -0.92 16.81
C LYS A 82 -16.00 -2.40 16.55
N GLY A 83 -15.42 -3.10 17.50
CA GLY A 83 -15.09 -4.52 17.40
C GLY A 83 -13.77 -4.85 16.70
N TYR A 84 -13.16 -3.89 16.00
CA TYR A 84 -11.88 -4.12 15.32
C TYR A 84 -10.75 -4.44 16.32
N PRO A 85 -9.86 -5.43 16.04
CA PRO A 85 -9.75 -6.17 14.77
C PRO A 85 -10.44 -7.55 14.75
N THR A 86 -10.99 -8.04 15.85
CA THR A 86 -11.34 -9.48 16.02
C THR A 86 -12.82 -9.80 16.12
N ASP A 87 -13.63 -8.87 16.61
CA ASP A 87 -15.08 -9.07 16.73
C ASP A 87 -15.79 -8.78 15.38
N VAL A 88 -15.73 -9.77 14.50
CA VAL A 88 -16.29 -9.67 13.14
C VAL A 88 -17.79 -9.39 13.16
N ASP A 89 -18.50 -9.86 14.17
CA ASP A 89 -19.94 -9.65 14.27
C ASP A 89 -20.27 -8.18 14.50
N THR A 90 -19.55 -7.53 15.39
CA THR A 90 -19.68 -6.09 15.61
C THR A 90 -19.11 -5.29 14.44
N ILE A 91 -17.96 -5.67 13.85
CA ILE A 91 -17.37 -4.98 12.71
C ILE A 91 -18.36 -4.89 11.55
N VAL A 92 -19.01 -6.04 11.20
CA VAL A 92 -19.97 -6.14 10.07
C VAL A 92 -21.40 -5.96 10.60
N SER A 93 -21.63 -4.81 11.22
CA SER A 93 -22.94 -4.42 11.76
C SER A 93 -23.18 -2.92 11.58
N ASP A 94 -24.39 -2.47 11.94
CA ASP A 94 -24.75 -1.05 11.91
C ASP A 94 -23.93 -0.22 12.92
N GLU A 95 -23.40 -0.84 14.00
CA GLU A 95 -22.53 -0.20 14.98
C GLU A 95 -21.03 -0.18 14.56
N GLY A 96 -20.66 -1.10 13.64
CA GLY A 96 -19.31 -1.18 13.08
C GLY A 96 -19.21 -0.37 11.79
N TYR A 97 -19.12 -1.05 10.66
CA TYR A 97 -19.04 -0.37 9.36
C TYR A 97 -20.26 0.51 9.04
N GLY A 98 -21.45 0.12 9.50
CA GLY A 98 -22.67 0.89 9.32
C GLY A 98 -22.67 2.27 10.01
N ALA A 99 -21.86 2.45 11.06
CA ALA A 99 -21.72 3.74 11.74
C ALA A 99 -20.92 4.77 10.93
N ASN A 100 -20.15 4.35 9.92
CA ASN A 100 -19.49 5.25 9.00
C ASN A 100 -20.45 5.72 7.91
N PRO A 101 -20.34 6.96 7.44
CA PRO A 101 -21.15 7.43 6.31
C PRO A 101 -20.81 6.66 5.03
N TYR A 102 -21.82 6.37 4.24
CA TYR A 102 -21.61 5.87 2.87
C TYR A 102 -20.90 6.94 2.03
N ILE A 103 -19.86 6.54 1.31
CA ILE A 103 -19.18 7.42 0.36
C ILE A 103 -19.92 7.32 -0.98
N GLU A 104 -20.51 8.42 -1.44
CA GLU A 104 -21.20 8.44 -2.72
C GLU A 104 -20.23 8.25 -3.87
N VAL A 105 -20.36 7.16 -4.60
CA VAL A 105 -19.53 6.78 -5.74
C VAL A 105 -20.37 6.64 -7.00
N THR A 106 -19.78 6.94 -8.15
CA THR A 106 -20.46 6.94 -9.46
C THR A 106 -19.79 6.04 -10.49
N LYS A 107 -18.55 5.65 -10.22
CA LYS A 107 -17.75 4.84 -11.14
C LYS A 107 -17.67 3.38 -10.67
N PRO A 108 -17.49 2.43 -11.61
CA PRO A 108 -17.42 1.01 -11.25
C PRO A 108 -16.09 0.62 -10.57
N LEU A 109 -15.03 1.39 -10.75
CA LEU A 109 -13.72 1.14 -10.11
C LEU A 109 -13.39 2.26 -9.14
N ILE A 110 -13.27 1.89 -7.86
CA ILE A 110 -12.93 2.80 -6.77
C ILE A 110 -11.52 2.47 -6.27
N VAL A 111 -10.61 3.41 -6.43
CA VAL A 111 -9.25 3.28 -5.92
C VAL A 111 -9.15 3.98 -4.57
N VAL A 112 -8.89 3.22 -3.51
CA VAL A 112 -8.68 3.76 -2.16
C VAL A 112 -7.19 3.84 -1.88
N THR A 113 -6.67 5.05 -1.70
CA THR A 113 -5.25 5.31 -1.47
C THR A 113 -5.03 6.23 -0.27
N GLY A 114 -3.78 6.62 0.01
CA GLY A 114 -3.44 7.54 1.11
C GLY A 114 -1.94 7.80 1.21
N PRO A 115 -1.53 8.78 2.03
CA PRO A 115 -0.15 9.26 2.10
C PRO A 115 0.86 8.23 2.62
N GLY A 116 0.37 7.16 3.27
CA GLY A 116 1.27 6.14 3.81
C GLY A 116 0.54 5.01 4.52
N GLY A 117 1.31 4.18 5.22
CA GLY A 117 0.80 3.12 6.08
C GLY A 117 -0.05 3.67 7.23
N GLY A 118 -1.08 2.92 7.65
CA GLY A 118 -1.95 3.31 8.76
C GLY A 118 -3.00 4.38 8.44
N SER A 119 -3.10 4.87 7.18
CA SER A 119 -4.08 5.89 6.77
C SER A 119 -5.56 5.43 6.83
N GLY A 120 -5.82 4.13 7.08
CA GLY A 120 -7.18 3.58 7.17
C GLY A 120 -7.77 3.07 5.86
N LYS A 121 -6.97 2.91 4.81
CA LYS A 121 -7.39 2.43 3.48
C LYS A 121 -8.23 1.16 3.51
N LEU A 122 -7.74 0.12 4.21
CA LEU A 122 -8.42 -1.16 4.31
C LEU A 122 -9.81 -1.02 4.97
N ALA A 123 -9.88 -0.36 6.13
CA ALA A 123 -11.13 -0.16 6.84
C ALA A 123 -12.14 0.65 6.01
N THR A 124 -11.67 1.67 5.30
CA THR A 124 -12.52 2.48 4.39
C THR A 124 -13.04 1.62 3.23
N ALA A 125 -12.17 0.84 2.58
CA ALA A 125 -12.58 -0.02 1.47
C ALA A 125 -13.62 -1.07 1.91
N LEU A 126 -13.40 -1.74 3.05
CA LEU A 126 -14.33 -2.75 3.57
C LEU A 126 -15.64 -2.12 4.05
N SER A 127 -15.59 -0.94 4.68
CA SER A 127 -16.80 -0.18 5.03
C SER A 127 -17.61 0.19 3.79
N GLN A 128 -16.93 0.59 2.69
CA GLN A 128 -17.60 0.88 1.43
C GLN A 128 -18.24 -0.39 0.83
N VAL A 129 -17.52 -1.53 0.80
CA VAL A 129 -18.09 -2.81 0.33
C VAL A 129 -19.31 -3.20 1.17
N TYR A 130 -19.27 -3.02 2.49
CA TYR A 130 -20.43 -3.25 3.36
C TYR A 130 -21.63 -2.39 2.95
N HIS A 131 -21.43 -1.10 2.75
CA HIS A 131 -22.50 -0.20 2.35
C HIS A 131 -23.05 -0.53 0.95
N GLU A 132 -22.20 -0.91 -0.01
CA GLU A 132 -22.63 -1.32 -1.34
C GLU A 132 -23.54 -2.53 -1.28
N TYR A 133 -23.16 -3.56 -0.50
CA TYR A 133 -24.01 -4.74 -0.30
C TYR A 133 -25.36 -4.41 0.36
N ARG A 134 -25.36 -3.53 1.36
CA ARG A 134 -26.59 -3.04 2.00
C ARG A 134 -27.50 -2.29 1.00
N ARG A 135 -26.95 -1.74 -0.05
CA ARG A 135 -27.65 -1.02 -1.13
C ARG A 135 -27.98 -1.91 -2.33
N GLY A 136 -27.63 -3.19 -2.26
CA GLY A 136 -27.93 -4.19 -3.30
C GLY A 136 -26.86 -4.30 -4.40
N THR A 137 -25.73 -3.58 -4.28
CA THR A 137 -24.62 -3.66 -5.23
C THR A 137 -23.62 -4.70 -4.79
N LYS A 138 -23.34 -5.71 -5.64
CA LYS A 138 -22.34 -6.75 -5.37
C LYS A 138 -20.92 -6.24 -5.64
N ALA A 139 -20.39 -5.41 -4.75
CA ALA A 139 -19.04 -4.92 -4.84
C ALA A 139 -18.01 -5.98 -4.44
N ARG A 140 -16.79 -5.87 -4.97
CA ARG A 140 -15.65 -6.72 -4.61
C ARG A 140 -14.52 -5.88 -4.06
N TYR A 141 -13.68 -6.48 -3.24
CA TYR A 141 -12.46 -5.91 -2.70
C TYR A 141 -11.25 -6.48 -3.43
N ALA A 142 -10.29 -5.64 -3.77
CA ALA A 142 -8.98 -6.07 -4.22
C ALA A 142 -7.89 -5.18 -3.62
N LYS A 143 -6.76 -5.79 -3.23
CA LYS A 143 -5.57 -5.11 -2.74
C LYS A 143 -4.55 -5.03 -3.87
N PHE A 144 -4.15 -3.83 -4.24
CA PHE A 144 -3.09 -3.63 -5.22
C PHE A 144 -1.73 -3.60 -4.51
N GLU A 145 -0.83 -4.47 -4.93
CA GLU A 145 0.52 -4.60 -4.37
C GLU A 145 1.57 -4.69 -5.48
N THR A 146 2.67 -3.97 -5.30
CA THR A 146 3.83 -4.04 -6.18
C THR A 146 4.82 -5.09 -5.69
N PHE A 147 5.06 -5.14 -4.38
CA PHE A 147 6.02 -6.03 -3.72
C PHE A 147 5.41 -6.69 -2.48
N PRO A 148 5.85 -7.93 -2.13
CA PRO A 148 6.72 -8.80 -2.93
C PRO A 148 6.09 -9.16 -4.26
N ILE A 149 6.90 -9.51 -5.25
CA ILE A 149 6.39 -9.99 -6.54
C ILE A 149 6.00 -11.46 -6.42
N TRP A 150 4.73 -11.77 -6.64
CA TRP A 150 4.15 -13.08 -6.36
C TRP A 150 4.64 -14.19 -7.29
N SER A 151 4.93 -13.82 -8.55
CA SER A 151 5.22 -14.74 -9.65
C SER A 151 6.71 -15.07 -9.82
N ILE A 152 7.60 -14.49 -9.02
CA ILE A 152 9.03 -14.80 -9.06
C ILE A 152 9.44 -15.60 -7.80
N PRO A 153 10.62 -16.29 -7.82
CA PRO A 153 11.04 -17.12 -6.69
C PRO A 153 11.12 -16.37 -5.35
N LEU A 154 10.81 -17.08 -4.26
CA LEU A 154 10.85 -16.53 -2.90
C LEU A 154 12.18 -15.82 -2.59
N LYS A 155 13.29 -16.44 -2.99
CA LYS A 155 14.66 -15.93 -2.77
C LYS A 155 15.21 -15.09 -3.92
N HIS A 156 14.33 -14.61 -4.78
CA HIS A 156 14.75 -13.68 -5.81
C HIS A 156 15.22 -12.35 -5.18
N PRO A 157 16.36 -11.76 -5.61
CA PRO A 157 16.88 -10.53 -5.01
C PRO A 157 15.86 -9.39 -4.89
N VAL A 158 14.94 -9.25 -5.85
CA VAL A 158 13.84 -8.26 -5.80
C VAL A 158 12.93 -8.50 -4.58
N ASN A 159 12.57 -9.75 -4.29
CA ASN A 159 11.75 -10.08 -3.13
C ASN A 159 12.54 -9.90 -1.81
N ILE A 160 13.83 -10.22 -1.81
CA ILE A 160 14.71 -9.97 -0.66
C ILE A 160 14.89 -8.45 -0.43
N ALA A 161 14.94 -7.64 -1.49
CA ALA A 161 14.98 -6.18 -1.37
C ALA A 161 13.71 -5.61 -0.72
N TYR A 162 12.55 -6.22 -0.95
CA TYR A 162 11.31 -5.86 -0.24
C TYR A 162 11.45 -6.12 1.27
N GLU A 163 11.96 -7.29 1.68
CA GLU A 163 12.21 -7.58 3.10
C GLU A 163 13.20 -6.58 3.74
N ALA A 164 14.25 -6.21 3.00
CA ALA A 164 15.20 -5.22 3.47
C ALA A 164 14.57 -3.81 3.61
N ALA A 165 13.62 -3.48 2.74
CA ALA A 165 12.90 -2.21 2.79
C ALA A 165 11.87 -2.14 3.92
N THR A 166 11.40 -3.29 4.40
CA THR A 166 10.36 -3.43 5.44
C THR A 166 10.87 -4.11 6.70
N ALA A 167 12.19 -4.12 6.91
CA ALA A 167 12.83 -4.78 8.05
C ALA A 167 12.35 -4.23 9.41
N ASP A 168 12.02 -2.95 9.48
CA ASP A 168 11.41 -2.28 10.64
C ASP A 168 9.98 -2.75 10.93
N LEU A 169 9.26 -3.18 9.90
CA LEU A 169 7.91 -3.77 9.99
C LEU A 169 7.95 -5.28 10.27
N LYS A 170 9.14 -5.88 10.22
CA LYS A 170 9.36 -7.34 10.37
C LYS A 170 8.63 -8.16 9.31
N ASP A 171 8.48 -7.62 8.10
CA ASP A 171 7.93 -8.37 6.99
C ASP A 171 8.91 -9.46 6.54
N VAL A 172 8.38 -10.66 6.35
CA VAL A 172 9.11 -11.82 5.87
C VAL A 172 8.31 -12.45 4.73
N ASN A 173 8.95 -12.62 3.59
CA ASN A 173 8.33 -13.30 2.46
C ASN A 173 8.21 -14.79 2.73
N MET A 174 7.10 -15.36 2.28
CA MET A 174 6.83 -16.78 2.37
C MET A 174 5.92 -17.22 1.23
N ILE A 175 5.86 -18.52 0.97
CA ILE A 175 4.86 -19.07 0.06
C ILE A 175 3.48 -18.98 0.74
N ASP A 176 2.51 -18.45 0.03
CA ASP A 176 1.13 -18.36 0.49
C ASP A 176 0.54 -19.79 0.64
N PRO A 177 0.34 -20.28 1.88
CA PRO A 177 -0.14 -21.64 2.11
C PRO A 177 -1.59 -21.81 1.68
N PHE A 178 -2.42 -20.78 1.78
CA PHE A 178 -3.82 -20.82 1.37
C PHE A 178 -3.96 -20.93 -0.14
N HIS A 179 -3.10 -20.20 -0.89
CA HIS A 179 -3.10 -20.25 -2.34
C HIS A 179 -2.61 -21.60 -2.86
N LEU A 180 -1.55 -22.11 -2.24
CA LEU A 180 -1.04 -23.45 -2.54
C LEU A 180 -2.06 -24.54 -2.25
N GLU A 181 -2.78 -24.47 -1.12
CA GLU A 181 -3.83 -25.44 -0.77
C GLU A 181 -5.02 -25.37 -1.73
N ALA A 182 -5.47 -24.17 -2.06
CA ALA A 182 -6.66 -23.98 -2.89
C ALA A 182 -6.44 -24.32 -4.37
N TYR A 183 -5.23 -24.04 -4.90
CA TYR A 183 -4.97 -24.08 -6.36
C TYR A 183 -3.79 -24.96 -6.78
N GLY A 184 -3.01 -25.49 -5.85
CA GLY A 184 -1.77 -26.21 -6.18
C GLY A 184 -0.67 -25.33 -6.82
N VAL A 185 -0.79 -24.01 -6.73
CA VAL A 185 0.11 -23.03 -7.32
C VAL A 185 0.83 -22.26 -6.23
N THR A 186 2.15 -22.11 -6.37
CA THR A 186 2.94 -21.30 -5.45
C THR A 186 2.83 -19.83 -5.79
N ALA A 187 2.61 -18.99 -4.77
CA ALA A 187 2.70 -17.54 -4.87
C ALA A 187 3.49 -17.02 -3.68
N VAL A 188 4.36 -16.04 -3.91
CA VAL A 188 5.11 -15.37 -2.82
C VAL A 188 4.24 -14.26 -2.24
N ASN A 189 4.08 -14.28 -0.92
CA ASN A 189 3.39 -13.21 -0.19
C ASN A 189 4.19 -12.91 1.09
N TYR A 190 3.75 -12.03 1.95
CA TYR A 190 4.44 -11.72 3.21
C TYR A 190 3.59 -12.11 4.43
N ASN A 191 4.27 -12.40 5.53
CA ASN A 191 3.68 -12.95 6.75
C ASN A 191 2.45 -12.18 7.24
N ARG A 192 2.50 -10.85 7.33
CA ARG A 192 1.37 -10.04 7.85
C ARG A 192 0.11 -10.17 7.01
N ASP A 193 0.24 -10.30 5.69
CA ASP A 193 -0.91 -10.47 4.80
C ASP A 193 -1.54 -11.87 4.99
N ILE A 194 -0.67 -12.88 5.10
CA ILE A 194 -1.09 -14.26 5.36
C ILE A 194 -1.76 -14.40 6.74
N GLU A 195 -1.18 -13.79 7.78
CA GLU A 195 -1.72 -13.81 9.13
C GLU A 195 -3.05 -13.05 9.26
N ALA A 196 -3.21 -11.95 8.51
CA ALA A 196 -4.45 -11.16 8.50
C ALA A 196 -5.58 -11.81 7.69
N PHE A 197 -5.26 -12.71 6.75
CA PHE A 197 -6.22 -13.28 5.82
C PHE A 197 -7.44 -13.95 6.48
N PRO A 198 -7.30 -14.81 7.52
CA PRO A 198 -8.45 -15.47 8.12
C PRO A 198 -9.50 -14.49 8.66
N VAL A 199 -9.06 -13.38 9.27
CA VAL A 199 -9.96 -12.34 9.78
C VAL A 199 -10.59 -11.56 8.63
N LEU A 200 -9.79 -11.18 7.65
CA LEU A 200 -10.23 -10.43 6.48
C LEU A 200 -11.24 -11.25 5.64
N LYS A 201 -10.95 -12.53 5.45
CA LYS A 201 -11.86 -13.47 4.78
C LYS A 201 -13.21 -13.54 5.52
N ARG A 202 -13.20 -13.73 6.84
CA ARG A 202 -14.45 -13.78 7.63
C ARG A 202 -15.27 -12.49 7.53
N ILE A 203 -14.62 -11.33 7.50
CA ILE A 203 -15.28 -10.03 7.30
C ILE A 203 -15.96 -10.01 5.93
N LEU A 204 -15.23 -10.36 4.86
CA LEU A 204 -15.74 -10.35 3.50
C LEU A 204 -16.83 -11.40 3.28
N ASP A 205 -16.65 -12.63 3.77
CA ASP A 205 -17.65 -13.70 3.71
C ASP A 205 -18.97 -13.26 4.38
N LYS A 206 -18.86 -12.57 5.53
CA LYS A 206 -20.03 -12.05 6.24
C LYS A 206 -20.72 -10.90 5.50
N ILE A 207 -19.95 -10.02 4.86
CA ILE A 207 -20.51 -8.93 4.05
C ILE A 207 -21.20 -9.48 2.81
N THR A 208 -20.54 -10.41 2.11
CA THR A 208 -20.99 -10.92 0.80
C THR A 208 -22.02 -12.02 0.90
N GLY A 209 -22.04 -12.74 2.02
CA GLY A 209 -22.84 -13.98 2.18
C GLY A 209 -22.28 -15.15 1.35
N ASP A 210 -21.06 -15.04 0.80
CA ASP A 210 -20.44 -16.03 -0.09
C ASP A 210 -18.98 -16.28 0.29
N ALA A 211 -18.71 -17.42 0.90
CA ALA A 211 -17.36 -17.83 1.33
C ALA A 211 -16.46 -18.33 0.18
N SER A 212 -16.99 -18.45 -1.03
CA SER A 212 -16.24 -18.94 -2.19
C SER A 212 -15.47 -17.86 -2.94
N VAL A 213 -15.73 -16.58 -2.64
CA VAL A 213 -15.18 -15.45 -3.41
C VAL A 213 -13.67 -15.33 -3.28
N TYR A 214 -13.13 -15.54 -2.07
CA TYR A 214 -11.70 -15.43 -1.78
C TYR A 214 -11.20 -16.69 -1.07
N GLN A 215 -10.20 -17.35 -1.64
CA GLN A 215 -9.61 -18.56 -1.06
C GLN A 215 -8.24 -18.33 -0.45
N SER A 216 -7.58 -17.22 -0.81
CA SER A 216 -6.23 -16.87 -0.33
C SER A 216 -6.03 -15.36 -0.27
N PRO A 217 -5.03 -14.84 0.48
CA PRO A 217 -4.63 -13.44 0.39
C PRO A 217 -4.19 -13.06 -1.03
N THR A 218 -3.60 -13.99 -1.78
CA THR A 218 -3.24 -13.79 -3.19
C THR A 218 -4.47 -13.55 -4.07
N ASP A 219 -5.60 -14.24 -3.83
CA ASP A 219 -6.86 -13.98 -4.55
C ASP A 219 -7.43 -12.59 -4.29
N MET A 220 -7.17 -12.04 -3.11
CA MET A 220 -7.64 -10.70 -2.74
C MET A 220 -6.82 -9.60 -3.39
N GLY A 221 -5.76 -9.95 -4.10
CA GLY A 221 -4.79 -8.96 -4.56
C GLY A 221 -4.64 -8.90 -6.06
N VAL A 222 -4.03 -7.80 -6.50
CA VAL A 222 -3.54 -7.59 -7.85
C VAL A 222 -2.06 -7.27 -7.77
N ASN A 223 -1.23 -8.17 -8.33
CA ASN A 223 0.22 -8.01 -8.39
C ASN A 223 0.67 -8.25 -9.82
N ARG A 224 1.11 -7.20 -10.49
CA ARG A 224 1.47 -7.21 -11.91
C ARG A 224 2.91 -6.81 -12.18
N ALA A 225 3.69 -6.46 -11.15
CA ALA A 225 5.07 -6.00 -11.32
C ALA A 225 5.98 -7.03 -12.01
N GLY A 226 5.74 -8.33 -11.78
CA GLY A 226 6.50 -9.40 -12.43
C GLY A 226 6.44 -9.38 -13.95
N PHE A 227 5.33 -8.92 -14.53
CA PHE A 227 5.18 -8.80 -15.99
C PHE A 227 5.98 -7.63 -16.59
N GLY A 228 6.45 -6.70 -15.76
CA GLY A 228 7.31 -5.60 -16.17
C GLY A 228 8.81 -5.95 -16.19
N ILE A 229 9.19 -7.15 -15.74
CA ILE A 229 10.58 -7.60 -15.77
C ILE A 229 10.90 -8.06 -17.20
N ILE A 230 11.66 -7.24 -17.93
CA ILE A 230 12.10 -7.53 -19.29
C ILE A 230 13.57 -7.99 -19.35
N ASP A 231 14.33 -7.69 -18.31
CA ASP A 231 15.71 -8.13 -18.10
C ASP A 231 15.93 -8.46 -16.62
N ASP A 232 15.96 -9.76 -16.33
CA ASP A 232 16.04 -10.26 -14.96
C ASP A 232 17.40 -9.98 -14.32
N ASP A 233 18.49 -9.99 -15.10
CA ASP A 233 19.85 -9.76 -14.57
C ASP A 233 20.00 -8.31 -14.10
N ILE A 234 19.45 -7.35 -14.84
CA ILE A 234 19.40 -5.94 -14.43
C ILE A 234 18.58 -5.79 -13.15
N CYS A 235 17.40 -6.43 -13.08
CA CYS A 235 16.55 -6.38 -11.89
C CYS A 235 17.24 -6.98 -10.66
N ARG A 236 17.95 -8.11 -10.81
CA ARG A 236 18.74 -8.76 -9.76
C ARG A 236 19.85 -7.85 -9.25
N GLU A 237 20.61 -7.26 -10.16
CA GLU A 237 21.69 -6.36 -9.78
C GLU A 237 21.17 -5.10 -9.09
N ALA A 238 20.12 -4.47 -9.62
CA ALA A 238 19.48 -3.31 -9.01
C ALA A 238 18.95 -3.62 -7.59
N ALA A 239 18.34 -4.79 -7.42
CA ALA A 239 17.85 -5.26 -6.13
C ALA A 239 19.00 -5.48 -5.12
N LYS A 240 20.13 -6.06 -5.54
CA LYS A 240 21.33 -6.17 -4.69
C LYS A 240 21.81 -4.79 -4.24
N GLN A 241 21.89 -3.82 -5.13
CA GLN A 241 22.30 -2.47 -4.79
C GLN A 241 21.33 -1.80 -3.81
N GLU A 242 20.02 -2.03 -3.95
CA GLU A 242 19.03 -1.55 -2.99
C GLU A 242 19.18 -2.21 -1.61
N ILE A 243 19.42 -3.52 -1.54
CA ILE A 243 19.68 -4.23 -0.27
C ILE A 243 20.91 -3.65 0.43
N ILE A 244 22.01 -3.45 -0.29
CA ILE A 244 23.22 -2.82 0.26
C ILE A 244 22.93 -1.41 0.77
N ARG A 245 22.17 -0.63 0.01
CA ARG A 245 21.75 0.71 0.41
C ARG A 245 20.93 0.70 1.70
N ARG A 246 19.99 -0.25 1.84
CA ARG A 246 19.17 -0.42 3.05
C ARG A 246 20.00 -0.80 4.26
N TYR A 247 20.96 -1.72 4.11
CA TYR A 247 21.88 -2.05 5.18
C TYR A 247 22.70 -0.84 5.64
N LEU A 248 23.29 -0.08 4.70
CA LEU A 248 24.09 1.11 5.06
C LEU A 248 23.24 2.19 5.74
N LEU A 249 21.97 2.38 5.31
CA LEU A 249 21.03 3.29 5.94
C LEU A 249 20.67 2.81 7.37
N ALA A 250 20.44 1.51 7.55
CA ALA A 250 20.18 0.92 8.86
C ALA A 250 21.40 1.11 9.78
N GLU A 251 22.63 0.90 9.31
CA GLU A 251 23.85 1.13 10.10
C GLU A 251 23.95 2.58 10.61
N VAL A 252 23.67 3.57 9.74
CA VAL A 252 23.66 4.99 10.12
C VAL A 252 22.53 5.29 11.10
N SER A 253 21.35 4.69 10.90
CA SER A 253 20.18 4.92 11.74
C SER A 253 20.35 4.29 13.13
N TYR A 254 20.95 3.12 13.20
CA TYR A 254 21.29 2.46 14.45
C TYR A 254 22.31 3.28 15.28
N LYS A 255 23.39 3.76 14.63
CA LYS A 255 24.37 4.65 15.29
C LYS A 255 23.76 5.94 15.84
N LYS A 256 22.63 6.38 15.27
CA LYS A 256 21.84 7.53 15.73
C LYS A 256 20.75 7.18 16.76
N GLY A 257 20.64 5.92 17.15
CA GLY A 257 19.60 5.44 18.09
C GLY A 257 18.18 5.53 17.52
N LYS A 258 18.00 5.49 16.20
CA LYS A 258 16.69 5.63 15.53
C LYS A 258 16.00 4.30 15.24
N ILE A 259 16.73 3.20 15.25
CA ILE A 259 16.23 1.84 15.02
C ILE A 259 16.87 0.88 16.00
N ASP A 260 16.21 -0.27 16.22
CA ASP A 260 16.72 -1.35 17.05
C ASP A 260 17.83 -2.14 16.34
N GLU A 261 18.68 -2.81 17.12
CA GLU A 261 19.74 -3.70 16.62
C GLU A 261 19.18 -4.80 15.73
N SER A 262 18.01 -5.34 16.06
CA SER A 262 17.35 -6.40 15.28
C SER A 262 17.08 -6.00 13.81
N VAL A 263 16.81 -4.73 13.53
CA VAL A 263 16.61 -4.21 12.18
C VAL A 263 17.95 -4.17 11.42
N LEU A 264 19.02 -3.73 12.09
CA LEU A 264 20.37 -3.73 11.51
C LEU A 264 20.83 -5.15 11.17
N GLU A 265 20.71 -6.08 12.13
CA GLU A 265 21.10 -7.48 11.92
C GLU A 265 20.26 -8.13 10.81
N ARG A 266 18.95 -7.85 10.76
CA ARG A 266 18.09 -8.37 9.66
C ARG A 266 18.56 -7.87 8.29
N THR A 267 18.81 -6.59 8.13
CA THR A 267 19.27 -6.02 6.85
C THR A 267 20.65 -6.55 6.46
N LYS A 268 21.54 -6.83 7.43
CA LYS A 268 22.83 -7.47 7.20
C LYS A 268 22.68 -8.89 6.68
N LEU A 269 21.85 -9.70 7.33
CA LEU A 269 21.59 -11.08 6.92
C LEU A 269 21.01 -11.14 5.49
N LEU A 270 20.10 -10.23 5.14
CA LEU A 270 19.52 -10.18 3.80
C LEU A 270 20.57 -9.78 2.74
N MET A 271 21.50 -8.89 3.08
CA MET A 271 22.63 -8.55 2.20
C MET A 271 23.55 -9.75 1.97
N GLU A 272 23.88 -10.50 3.02
CA GLU A 272 24.68 -11.72 2.93
C GLU A 272 23.96 -12.82 2.14
N GLU A 273 22.63 -12.94 2.28
CA GLU A 273 21.80 -13.93 1.57
C GLU A 273 21.86 -13.76 0.04
N VAL A 274 21.97 -12.53 -0.46
CA VAL A 274 22.15 -12.27 -1.91
C VAL A 274 23.59 -12.32 -2.37
N GLY A 275 24.51 -12.77 -1.50
CA GLY A 275 25.95 -12.87 -1.77
C GLY A 275 26.62 -11.52 -1.97
N ALA A 276 26.12 -10.48 -1.27
CA ALA A 276 26.67 -9.13 -1.35
C ALA A 276 27.32 -8.70 -0.04
N THR A 277 28.25 -7.76 -0.14
CA THR A 277 28.90 -7.10 0.99
C THR A 277 28.72 -5.57 0.87
N ARG A 278 28.98 -4.85 1.95
CA ARG A 278 28.95 -3.38 1.93
C ARG A 278 29.91 -2.74 0.91
N TYR A 279 30.95 -3.49 0.50
CA TYR A 279 31.98 -3.02 -0.45
C TYR A 279 31.56 -3.20 -1.91
N ASP A 280 30.51 -3.98 -2.17
CA ASP A 280 29.98 -4.20 -3.51
C ASP A 280 29.04 -3.07 -3.97
N ARG A 281 28.92 -2.01 -3.17
CA ARG A 281 28.15 -0.82 -3.53
C ARG A 281 28.78 -0.16 -4.75
N LYS A 282 28.03 -0.11 -5.83
CA LYS A 282 28.43 0.68 -7.01
C LYS A 282 28.38 2.17 -6.67
N VAL A 283 29.43 2.89 -7.02
CA VAL A 283 29.46 4.34 -6.87
C VAL A 283 28.40 4.94 -7.79
N VAL A 284 27.48 5.70 -7.22
CA VAL A 284 26.47 6.42 -8.00
C VAL A 284 27.21 7.41 -8.90
N ALA A 285 26.85 7.46 -10.18
CA ALA A 285 27.34 8.44 -11.15
C ALA A 285 27.22 9.89 -10.64
N PRO A 286 28.02 10.81 -11.14
CA PRO A 286 27.90 12.23 -10.80
C PRO A 286 26.47 12.74 -10.88
N ALA A 287 26.11 13.73 -10.08
CA ALA A 287 24.72 14.16 -9.89
C ALA A 287 23.96 14.49 -11.19
N GLU A 288 24.66 14.93 -12.23
CA GLU A 288 24.10 15.21 -13.56
C GLU A 288 23.69 13.92 -14.29
N GLU A 289 24.55 12.92 -14.32
CA GLU A 289 24.30 11.60 -14.91
C GLU A 289 23.18 10.85 -14.17
N TYR A 290 23.12 11.00 -12.84
CA TYR A 290 22.02 10.48 -12.04
C TYR A 290 20.69 11.17 -12.33
N ALA A 291 20.69 12.48 -12.58
CA ALA A 291 19.48 13.23 -12.94
C ALA A 291 18.99 12.88 -14.35
N GLU A 292 19.90 12.56 -15.29
CA GLU A 292 19.55 12.06 -16.63
C GLU A 292 19.04 10.63 -16.57
N MET A 293 19.68 9.75 -15.80
CA MET A 293 19.19 8.39 -15.57
C MET A 293 17.80 8.39 -14.91
N LYS A 294 17.57 9.25 -13.92
CA LYS A 294 16.23 9.40 -13.30
C LYS A 294 15.19 9.97 -14.26
N ARG A 295 15.55 10.87 -15.15
CA ARG A 295 14.62 11.35 -16.18
C ARG A 295 14.26 10.25 -17.17
N ALA A 296 15.23 9.52 -17.69
CA ALA A 296 15.03 8.37 -18.56
C ALA A 296 14.24 7.23 -17.86
N GLU A 297 14.48 7.05 -16.56
CA GLU A 297 13.76 6.07 -15.73
C GLU A 297 12.32 6.51 -15.50
N ASN A 298 12.06 7.78 -15.19
CA ASN A 298 10.70 8.32 -15.06
C ASN A 298 9.93 8.27 -16.38
N GLU A 299 10.54 8.57 -17.52
CA GLU A 299 9.93 8.42 -18.84
C GLU A 299 9.61 6.93 -19.16
N ARG A 300 10.46 5.99 -18.73
CA ARG A 300 10.17 4.56 -18.83
C ARG A 300 9.04 4.13 -17.88
N TYR A 301 9.00 4.65 -16.65
CA TYR A 301 7.93 4.38 -15.69
C TYR A 301 6.60 5.00 -16.11
N GLU A 302 6.60 6.19 -16.68
CA GLU A 302 5.40 6.78 -17.27
C GLU A 302 4.84 5.90 -18.38
N ASN A 303 5.69 5.37 -19.25
CA ASN A 303 5.29 4.43 -20.30
C ASN A 303 4.84 3.07 -19.75
N VAL A 304 5.45 2.55 -18.70
CA VAL A 304 5.05 1.28 -18.06
C VAL A 304 3.75 1.43 -17.27
N ILE A 305 3.54 2.56 -16.59
CA ILE A 305 2.27 2.84 -15.89
C ILE A 305 1.14 3.03 -16.89
N VAL A 306 1.36 3.70 -18.00
CA VAL A 306 0.40 3.85 -19.09
C VAL A 306 0.11 2.49 -19.74
N ALA A 307 1.11 1.66 -19.98
CA ALA A 307 0.93 0.31 -20.54
C ALA A 307 0.17 -0.63 -19.58
N ALA A 308 0.36 -0.52 -18.26
CA ALA A 308 -0.38 -1.30 -17.27
C ALA A 308 -1.85 -0.86 -17.13
N ILE A 309 -2.17 0.37 -17.51
CA ILE A 309 -3.53 0.91 -17.55
C ILE A 309 -4.23 0.59 -18.88
N GLU A 310 -3.48 0.37 -19.97
CA GLU A 310 -4.00 0.12 -21.32
C GLU A 310 -4.21 -1.37 -21.67
N LEU A 311 -3.84 -2.31 -20.78
CA LEU A 311 -4.10 -3.73 -21.03
C LEU A 311 -5.56 -4.09 -20.72
N PRO A 312 -6.26 -4.79 -21.63
CA PRO A 312 -7.68 -5.12 -21.52
C PRO A 312 -8.03 -6.03 -20.35
#